data_79aa07f95925a36eceb8be3855d3ff98
#
_entry.id   79aa07f95925a36eceb8be3855d3ff98
#
_cell.length_a   1.000
_cell.length_b   1.000
_cell.length_c   1.000
_cell.angle_alpha   90.00
_cell.angle_beta   90.00
_cell.angle_gamma   90.00
#
_symmetry.space_group_name_H-M   'P 1'
#
loop_
_entity.id
_entity.type
_entity.pdbx_description
1 polymer ?
#
loop_
_entity_poly.entity_id
_entity_poly.type
_entity_poly.pdbx_seq_one_letter_code
_entity_poly.pdbx_strand_id
1 'polypeptide(L)'
;MDSEKVIKRDNEYVLHTYNRNPIVLEKGHGLYAEGPEGQKYLDFTSGIGVNSLGYCDLAWAEAVSQQAHKLQHTSNLYYTAPCGKLAKKLCKRTGMSKVFFGNSGAEANEGAIKAARKYSVDHYGKDRYNVITLVNSFHGRTLATLTATGQEVFHNYFGPFNEGFQYVPAGDIEALRELVDRHTCAVMMELIQGEGGVMALDPDYVQAVRALCDEKDLVLIVDEVQTGVGRTGTFLCCEHYNLKPDIVTLAKGLGGGLPIGAVLMNEKVAEGMGPGTHGSTFGGNPVVCAGANVVVDRLDQSFLAQVSERAVQLRTGLAKLPHVKNISGIGLMVGIEFFDVQAADVLAACREKGLLVLTAKTRLRLLPPLTVSEHEVD
;
A
#
# COMPACT_ATOMS: atom_id res chain seq x y z
N MET A 1 29.99 -9.78 -7.42
CA MET A 1 29.88 -10.83 -6.35
C MET A 1 29.25 -12.03 -7.02
N ASP A 2 29.58 -13.27 -6.65
CA ASP A 2 29.05 -14.49 -7.26
C ASP A 2 27.64 -14.77 -6.70
N SER A 3 26.63 -14.90 -7.57
CA SER A 3 25.24 -15.14 -7.19
C SER A 3 25.06 -16.37 -6.31
N GLU A 4 25.78 -17.45 -6.60
CA GLU A 4 25.68 -18.68 -5.79
C GLU A 4 26.11 -18.46 -4.34
N LYS A 5 27.17 -17.65 -4.12
CA LYS A 5 27.62 -17.30 -2.77
C LYS A 5 26.64 -16.43 -2.02
N VAL A 6 25.96 -15.50 -2.72
CA VAL A 6 24.91 -14.66 -2.11
C VAL A 6 23.73 -15.52 -1.68
N ILE A 7 23.22 -16.37 -2.59
CA ILE A 7 22.09 -17.27 -2.32
C ILE A 7 22.43 -18.25 -1.19
N LYS A 8 23.63 -18.85 -1.20
CA LYS A 8 24.07 -19.77 -0.14
C LYS A 8 24.08 -19.09 1.23
N ARG A 9 24.61 -17.85 1.32
CA ARG A 9 24.65 -17.08 2.57
C ARG A 9 23.25 -16.70 3.04
N ASP A 10 22.39 -16.28 2.14
CA ASP A 10 20.99 -15.97 2.47
C ASP A 10 20.27 -17.20 3.02
N ASN A 11 20.43 -18.35 2.34
CA ASN A 11 19.84 -19.62 2.77
C ASN A 11 20.35 -20.11 4.13
N GLU A 12 21.58 -19.76 4.50
CA GLU A 12 22.19 -20.17 5.78
C GLU A 12 21.72 -19.30 6.96
N TYR A 13 21.53 -17.97 6.73
CA TYR A 13 21.34 -17.03 7.84
C TYR A 13 20.00 -16.30 7.86
N VAL A 14 19.23 -16.29 6.77
CA VAL A 14 17.93 -15.62 6.70
C VAL A 14 16.79 -16.63 6.77
N LEU A 15 15.79 -16.38 7.62
CA LEU A 15 14.62 -17.25 7.71
C LEU A 15 13.89 -17.37 6.37
N HIS A 16 13.55 -18.59 5.99
CA HIS A 16 12.86 -18.92 4.74
C HIS A 16 11.34 -18.73 4.85
N THR A 17 10.90 -17.52 5.20
CA THR A 17 9.47 -17.14 5.20
C THR A 17 8.96 -16.73 3.82
N TYR A 18 9.88 -16.59 2.85
CA TYR A 18 9.58 -16.25 1.46
C TYR A 18 10.10 -17.32 0.51
N ASN A 19 9.32 -17.66 -0.50
CA ASN A 19 9.79 -18.45 -1.63
C ASN A 19 10.46 -17.50 -2.65
N ARG A 20 11.75 -17.22 -2.46
CA ARG A 20 12.51 -16.28 -3.30
C ARG A 20 12.74 -16.84 -4.70
N ASN A 21 12.62 -15.98 -5.71
CA ASN A 21 13.15 -16.28 -7.04
C ASN A 21 14.69 -16.42 -6.96
N PRO A 22 15.31 -17.38 -7.66
CA PRO A 22 16.75 -17.57 -7.63
C PRO A 22 17.50 -16.51 -8.46
N ILE A 23 17.24 -15.24 -8.18
CA ILE A 23 17.84 -14.09 -8.84
C ILE A 23 18.50 -13.23 -7.76
N VAL A 24 19.74 -12.82 -8.00
CA VAL A 24 20.43 -11.81 -7.19
C VAL A 24 20.37 -10.49 -7.95
N LEU A 25 19.88 -9.45 -7.31
CA LEU A 25 19.88 -8.08 -7.81
C LEU A 25 20.91 -7.28 -7.02
N GLU A 26 21.83 -6.60 -7.70
CA GLU A 26 22.93 -5.86 -7.09
C GLU A 26 22.86 -4.36 -7.36
N LYS A 27 22.39 -3.99 -8.55
CA LYS A 27 22.29 -2.59 -8.99
C LYS A 27 20.90 -2.32 -9.56
N GLY A 28 20.52 -1.05 -9.59
CA GLY A 28 19.29 -0.61 -10.25
C GLY A 28 19.40 0.80 -10.75
N HIS A 29 18.69 1.09 -11.86
CA HIS A 29 18.52 2.43 -12.39
C HIS A 29 17.20 2.54 -13.15
N GLY A 30 16.35 3.50 -12.79
CA GLY A 30 15.01 3.61 -13.36
C GLY A 30 14.21 2.33 -13.14
N LEU A 31 13.74 1.71 -14.21
CA LEU A 31 13.01 0.44 -14.17
C LEU A 31 13.91 -0.80 -14.23
N TYR A 32 15.21 -0.64 -14.45
CA TYR A 32 16.10 -1.76 -14.69
C TYR A 32 16.88 -2.14 -13.44
N ALA A 33 16.88 -3.43 -13.13
CA ALA A 33 17.75 -4.04 -12.14
C ALA A 33 18.80 -4.92 -12.84
N GLU A 34 19.98 -5.06 -12.23
CA GLU A 34 21.09 -5.84 -12.78
C GLU A 34 21.66 -6.77 -11.71
N GLY A 35 21.90 -8.01 -12.11
CA GLY A 35 22.57 -9.01 -11.29
C GLY A 35 24.10 -8.88 -11.32
N PRO A 36 24.81 -9.60 -10.43
CA PRO A 36 26.27 -9.52 -10.33
C PRO A 36 27.02 -9.95 -11.59
N GLU A 37 26.42 -10.84 -12.38
CA GLU A 37 26.98 -11.34 -13.64
C GLU A 37 26.53 -10.52 -14.86
N GLY A 38 25.88 -9.37 -14.64
CA GLY A 38 25.46 -8.44 -15.68
C GLY A 38 24.11 -8.73 -16.33
N GLN A 39 23.33 -9.69 -15.78
CA GLN A 39 21.95 -9.92 -16.25
C GLN A 39 21.08 -8.71 -15.93
N LYS A 40 20.33 -8.25 -16.92
CA LYS A 40 19.41 -7.11 -16.78
C LYS A 40 17.97 -7.59 -16.71
N TYR A 41 17.23 -6.97 -15.84
CA TYR A 41 15.81 -7.23 -15.64
C TYR A 41 15.02 -5.92 -15.72
N LEU A 42 13.93 -5.93 -16.50
CA LEU A 42 12.92 -4.88 -16.46
C LEU A 42 11.96 -5.17 -15.32
N ASP A 43 11.86 -4.28 -14.35
CA ASP A 43 11.09 -4.50 -13.12
C ASP A 43 9.70 -3.87 -13.19
N PHE A 44 8.69 -4.71 -13.39
CA PHE A 44 7.28 -4.35 -13.29
C PHE A 44 6.66 -4.77 -11.93
N THR A 45 7.51 -4.95 -10.90
CA THR A 45 7.08 -5.18 -9.52
C THR A 45 7.23 -3.95 -8.62
N SER A 46 8.22 -3.09 -8.87
CA SER A 46 8.66 -1.98 -8.02
C SER A 46 8.87 -2.39 -6.55
N GLY A 47 9.29 -3.64 -6.29
CA GLY A 47 9.34 -4.15 -4.91
C GLY A 47 7.97 -4.20 -4.23
N ILE A 48 6.94 -4.63 -4.95
CA ILE A 48 5.52 -4.64 -4.56
C ILE A 48 4.96 -3.20 -4.43
N GLY A 49 5.20 -2.36 -5.45
CA GLY A 49 4.68 -1.00 -5.51
C GLY A 49 5.38 0.01 -4.59
N VAL A 50 6.61 -0.27 -4.18
CA VAL A 50 7.40 0.58 -3.26
C VAL A 50 8.26 1.60 -4.00
N ASN A 51 9.02 1.17 -5.02
CA ASN A 51 9.90 2.03 -5.80
C ASN A 51 9.10 2.87 -6.81
N SER A 52 8.28 3.81 -6.33
CA SER A 52 7.39 4.60 -7.18
C SER A 52 8.14 5.47 -8.20
N LEU A 53 9.35 5.94 -7.88
CA LEU A 53 10.21 6.71 -8.80
C LEU A 53 11.23 5.83 -9.54
N GLY A 54 11.13 4.50 -9.43
CA GLY A 54 12.14 3.57 -9.93
C GLY A 54 13.36 3.47 -9.03
N TYR A 55 14.37 2.73 -9.48
CA TYR A 55 15.62 2.56 -8.77
C TYR A 55 16.49 3.81 -8.88
N CYS A 56 17.05 4.23 -7.76
CA CYS A 56 18.10 5.25 -7.67
C CYS A 56 17.73 6.59 -8.33
N ASP A 57 16.48 7.07 -8.17
CA ASP A 57 16.11 8.43 -8.57
C ASP A 57 17.07 9.42 -7.92
N LEU A 58 17.69 10.27 -8.74
CA LEU A 58 18.79 11.15 -8.32
C LEU A 58 18.35 12.14 -7.24
N ALA A 59 17.18 12.75 -7.40
CA ALA A 59 16.69 13.74 -6.44
C ALA A 59 16.34 13.09 -5.10
N TRP A 60 15.75 11.90 -5.14
CA TRP A 60 15.46 11.12 -3.94
C TRP A 60 16.73 10.67 -3.21
N ALA A 61 17.69 10.09 -3.96
CA ALA A 61 18.97 9.62 -3.40
C ALA A 61 19.77 10.76 -2.76
N GLU A 62 19.83 11.91 -3.42
CA GLU A 62 20.50 13.10 -2.92
C GLU A 62 19.84 13.63 -1.64
N ALA A 63 18.51 13.76 -1.61
CA ALA A 63 17.79 14.23 -0.42
C ALA A 63 18.00 13.30 0.79
N VAL A 64 17.98 11.98 0.58
CA VAL A 64 18.27 10.97 1.60
C VAL A 64 19.70 11.08 2.10
N SER A 65 20.67 11.15 1.19
CA SER A 65 22.09 11.27 1.52
C SER A 65 22.39 12.54 2.29
N GLN A 66 21.92 13.70 1.84
CA GLN A 66 22.12 14.99 2.53
C GLN A 66 21.51 14.97 3.94
N GLN A 67 20.31 14.43 4.09
CA GLN A 67 19.68 14.36 5.41
C GLN A 67 20.39 13.38 6.34
N ALA A 68 20.90 12.26 5.83
CA ALA A 68 21.68 11.29 6.62
C ALA A 68 22.98 11.90 7.15
N HIS A 69 23.64 12.75 6.38
CA HIS A 69 24.83 13.50 6.82
C HIS A 69 24.50 14.63 7.81
N LYS A 70 23.27 15.13 7.80
CA LYS A 70 22.85 16.25 8.65
C LYS A 70 22.32 15.80 10.00
N LEU A 71 21.35 14.91 10.02
CA LEU A 71 20.67 14.41 11.21
C LEU A 71 19.80 13.20 10.84
N GLN A 72 20.15 12.01 11.33
CA GLN A 72 19.48 10.77 10.94
C GLN A 72 18.30 10.39 11.84
N HIS A 73 18.32 10.73 13.14
CA HIS A 73 17.26 10.35 14.07
C HIS A 73 17.26 11.24 15.33
N THR A 74 16.07 11.51 15.88
CA THR A 74 15.88 12.27 17.13
C THR A 74 14.78 11.71 18.03
N SER A 75 14.09 10.63 17.62
CA SER A 75 12.79 10.23 18.16
C SER A 75 11.69 11.30 17.98
N ASN A 76 10.50 11.07 18.51
CA ASN A 76 9.39 12.04 18.49
C ASN A 76 9.35 12.96 19.72
N LEU A 77 10.45 13.04 20.49
CA LEU A 77 10.61 13.98 21.60
C LEU A 77 11.01 15.38 21.11
N TYR A 78 11.51 15.50 19.88
CA TYR A 78 11.98 16.75 19.29
C TYR A 78 11.39 16.97 17.90
N TYR A 79 11.23 18.21 17.52
CA TYR A 79 10.74 18.57 16.18
C TYR A 79 11.84 18.46 15.14
N THR A 80 11.49 17.97 13.94
CA THR A 80 12.37 17.96 12.77
C THR A 80 11.66 18.58 11.57
N ALA A 81 12.38 19.38 10.78
CA ALA A 81 11.81 20.08 9.64
C ALA A 81 11.27 19.13 8.54
N PRO A 82 11.97 18.02 8.16
CA PRO A 82 11.46 17.11 7.14
C PRO A 82 10.11 16.47 7.49
N CYS A 83 9.91 16.08 8.76
CA CYS A 83 8.67 15.47 9.24
C CYS A 83 7.50 16.43 9.12
N GLY A 84 7.62 17.64 9.69
CA GLY A 84 6.55 18.65 9.63
C GLY A 84 6.25 19.10 8.19
N LYS A 85 7.28 19.19 7.31
CA LYS A 85 7.11 19.50 5.89
C LYS A 85 6.29 18.42 5.17
N LEU A 86 6.62 17.16 5.40
CA LEU A 86 5.90 16.02 4.83
C LEU A 86 4.44 16.00 5.29
N ALA A 87 4.20 16.11 6.61
CA ALA A 87 2.86 16.14 7.18
C ALA A 87 2.00 17.25 6.54
N LYS A 88 2.54 18.47 6.44
CA LYS A 88 1.85 19.61 5.80
C LYS A 88 1.46 19.32 4.35
N LYS A 89 2.38 18.70 3.56
CA LYS A 89 2.11 18.35 2.16
C LYS A 89 1.01 17.30 2.06
N LEU A 90 1.09 16.24 2.86
CA LEU A 90 0.10 15.17 2.87
C LEU A 90 -1.28 15.71 3.26
N CYS A 91 -1.41 16.48 4.34
CA CYS A 91 -2.67 17.09 4.73
C CYS A 91 -3.25 18.00 3.63
N LYS A 92 -2.42 18.87 3.03
CA LYS A 92 -2.87 19.73 1.94
C LYS A 92 -3.33 18.97 0.69
N ARG A 93 -2.63 17.87 0.38
CA ARG A 93 -2.91 17.08 -0.84
C ARG A 93 -4.17 16.24 -0.69
N THR A 94 -4.45 15.76 0.52
CA THR A 94 -5.53 14.80 0.80
C THR A 94 -6.77 15.43 1.45
N GLY A 95 -6.67 16.66 1.93
CA GLY A 95 -7.73 17.30 2.72
C GLY A 95 -7.84 16.78 4.15
N MET A 96 -6.94 15.91 4.59
CA MET A 96 -6.90 15.40 5.96
C MET A 96 -6.32 16.44 6.94
N SER A 97 -6.68 16.33 8.22
CA SER A 97 -6.31 17.31 9.25
C SER A 97 -4.93 17.05 9.85
N LYS A 98 -4.61 15.80 10.21
CA LYS A 98 -3.38 15.40 10.90
C LYS A 98 -2.82 14.09 10.35
N VAL A 99 -1.50 13.90 10.56
CA VAL A 99 -0.77 12.69 10.18
C VAL A 99 0.00 12.16 11.40
N PHE A 100 -0.11 10.86 11.64
CA PHE A 100 0.83 10.09 12.46
C PHE A 100 1.73 9.27 11.54
N PHE A 101 3.04 9.23 11.81
CA PHE A 101 3.99 8.44 11.05
C PHE A 101 4.44 7.20 11.82
N GLY A 102 4.42 6.05 11.13
CA GLY A 102 5.04 4.79 11.51
C GLY A 102 6.11 4.37 10.48
N ASN A 103 6.45 3.08 10.40
CA ASN A 103 7.53 2.56 9.57
C ASN A 103 7.06 1.57 8.50
N SER A 104 5.81 1.19 8.51
CA SER A 104 5.25 0.19 7.59
C SER A 104 3.74 0.39 7.41
N GLY A 105 3.16 -0.27 6.39
CA GLY A 105 1.72 -0.32 6.20
C GLY A 105 1.00 -1.00 7.37
N ALA A 106 1.60 -2.05 7.94
CA ALA A 106 1.05 -2.71 9.12
C ALA A 106 0.97 -1.75 10.32
N GLU A 107 2.03 -0.99 10.62
CA GLU A 107 2.00 0.01 11.68
C GLU A 107 1.00 1.15 11.41
N ALA A 108 0.85 1.56 10.15
CA ALA A 108 -0.16 2.54 9.77
C ALA A 108 -1.57 1.99 10.03
N ASN A 109 -1.84 0.75 9.66
CA ASN A 109 -3.13 0.10 9.89
C ASN A 109 -3.41 -0.16 11.38
N GLU A 110 -2.40 -0.52 12.18
CA GLU A 110 -2.50 -0.58 13.65
C GLU A 110 -2.91 0.79 14.23
N GLY A 111 -2.26 1.85 13.77
CA GLY A 111 -2.59 3.21 14.18
C GLY A 111 -4.01 3.62 13.80
N ALA A 112 -4.47 3.26 12.60
CA ALA A 112 -5.82 3.53 12.12
C ALA A 112 -6.89 2.80 12.95
N ILE A 113 -6.68 1.50 13.22
CA ILE A 113 -7.58 0.69 14.06
C ILE A 113 -7.66 1.28 15.48
N LYS A 114 -6.51 1.64 16.06
CA LYS A 114 -6.46 2.27 17.39
C LYS A 114 -7.17 3.62 17.40
N ALA A 115 -6.99 4.45 16.39
CA ALA A 115 -7.66 5.75 16.28
C ALA A 115 -9.19 5.61 16.18
N ALA A 116 -9.68 4.66 15.37
CA ALA A 116 -11.10 4.37 15.25
C ALA A 116 -11.70 3.87 16.57
N ARG A 117 -11.03 2.95 17.26
CA ARG A 117 -11.44 2.47 18.58
C ARG A 117 -11.42 3.59 19.62
N LYS A 118 -10.39 4.45 19.60
CA LYS A 118 -10.30 5.59 20.52
C LYS A 118 -11.44 6.57 20.31
N TYR A 119 -11.72 6.95 19.07
CA TYR A 119 -12.88 7.78 18.73
C TYR A 119 -14.18 7.19 19.27
N SER A 120 -14.38 5.91 19.04
CA SER A 120 -15.59 5.21 19.49
C SER A 120 -15.71 5.14 21.02
N VAL A 121 -14.60 4.88 21.73
CA VAL A 121 -14.61 4.85 23.19
C VAL A 121 -14.93 6.22 23.81
N ASP A 122 -14.40 7.29 23.22
CA ASP A 122 -14.61 8.65 23.70
C ASP A 122 -16.07 9.10 23.56
N HIS A 123 -16.79 8.61 22.53
CA HIS A 123 -18.16 9.03 22.24
C HIS A 123 -19.23 8.04 22.70
N TYR A 124 -18.91 6.74 22.74
CA TYR A 124 -19.90 5.66 22.93
C TYR A 124 -19.56 4.67 24.04
N GLY A 125 -18.40 4.82 24.69
CA GLY A 125 -17.95 3.92 25.73
C GLY A 125 -17.21 2.68 25.21
N LYS A 126 -16.79 1.80 26.14
CA LYS A 126 -15.81 0.74 25.88
C LYS A 126 -16.35 -0.46 25.06
N ASP A 127 -17.66 -0.62 24.95
CA ASP A 127 -18.26 -1.81 24.34
C ASP A 127 -18.39 -1.69 22.80
N ARG A 128 -18.01 -0.56 22.21
CA ARG A 128 -18.10 -0.31 20.77
C ARG A 128 -16.71 -0.26 20.16
N TYR A 129 -16.17 -1.43 19.78
CA TYR A 129 -14.78 -1.59 19.33
C TYR A 129 -14.62 -2.52 18.10
N ASN A 130 -15.70 -3.12 17.58
CA ASN A 130 -15.62 -4.02 16.45
C ASN A 130 -15.27 -3.27 15.16
N VAL A 131 -14.33 -3.84 14.39
CA VAL A 131 -13.93 -3.36 13.06
C VAL A 131 -14.38 -4.41 12.05
N ILE A 132 -15.15 -4.00 11.06
CA ILE A 132 -15.54 -4.87 9.95
C ILE A 132 -14.57 -4.66 8.80
N THR A 133 -14.01 -5.75 8.27
CA THR A 133 -13.12 -5.77 7.12
C THR A 133 -13.70 -6.62 5.99
N LEU A 134 -13.10 -6.57 4.80
CA LEU A 134 -13.60 -7.32 3.65
C LEU A 134 -12.90 -8.67 3.52
N VAL A 135 -13.66 -9.70 3.14
CA VAL A 135 -13.10 -10.97 2.68
C VAL A 135 -12.14 -10.72 1.52
N ASN A 136 -11.01 -11.42 1.47
CA ASN A 136 -9.90 -11.23 0.53
C ASN A 136 -9.07 -9.96 0.73
N SER A 137 -9.29 -9.18 1.78
CA SER A 137 -8.43 -8.04 2.12
C SER A 137 -7.06 -8.47 2.62
N PHE A 138 -6.12 -7.52 2.60
CA PHE A 138 -4.79 -7.66 3.21
C PHE A 138 -4.38 -6.36 3.89
N HIS A 139 -4.23 -6.37 5.22
CA HIS A 139 -3.93 -5.17 6.00
C HIS A 139 -2.60 -5.23 6.77
N GLY A 140 -1.90 -6.36 6.75
CA GLY A 140 -0.57 -6.50 7.35
C GLY A 140 -0.30 -7.84 8.01
N ARG A 141 0.84 -7.93 8.70
CA ARG A 141 1.36 -9.16 9.34
C ARG A 141 1.57 -9.04 10.85
N THR A 142 1.24 -7.91 11.48
CA THR A 142 1.15 -7.80 12.94
C THR A 142 -0.12 -8.50 13.43
N LEU A 143 -0.21 -8.88 14.70
CA LEU A 143 -1.35 -9.69 15.17
C LEU A 143 -2.70 -9.02 14.92
N ALA A 144 -2.87 -7.70 15.17
CA ALA A 144 -4.15 -7.05 14.89
C ALA A 144 -4.38 -6.85 13.38
N THR A 145 -3.40 -6.44 12.60
CA THR A 145 -3.57 -6.31 11.15
C THR A 145 -3.70 -7.65 10.44
N LEU A 146 -3.09 -8.71 10.98
CA LEU A 146 -3.29 -10.07 10.52
C LEU A 146 -4.72 -10.54 10.81
N THR A 147 -5.25 -10.24 12.01
CA THR A 147 -6.66 -10.48 12.32
C THR A 147 -7.59 -9.68 11.41
N ALA A 148 -7.25 -8.42 11.07
CA ALA A 148 -8.03 -7.61 10.15
C ALA A 148 -7.99 -8.12 8.69
N THR A 149 -6.99 -8.93 8.33
CA THR A 149 -6.81 -9.50 6.98
C THR A 149 -7.84 -10.61 6.72
N GLY A 150 -8.76 -10.40 5.79
CA GLY A 150 -9.87 -11.31 5.48
C GLY A 150 -9.48 -12.51 4.62
N GLN A 151 -8.36 -13.17 4.91
CA GLN A 151 -7.86 -14.34 4.18
C GLN A 151 -7.42 -15.44 5.15
N GLU A 152 -8.17 -16.51 5.25
CA GLU A 152 -7.92 -17.62 6.17
C GLU A 152 -6.52 -18.26 6.02
N VAL A 153 -5.96 -18.26 4.83
CA VAL A 153 -4.62 -18.80 4.57
C VAL A 153 -3.53 -18.17 5.45
N PHE A 154 -3.74 -16.93 5.91
CA PHE A 154 -2.82 -16.25 6.82
C PHE A 154 -3.12 -16.49 8.30
N HIS A 155 -4.23 -17.10 8.65
CA HIS A 155 -4.68 -17.30 10.03
C HIS A 155 -4.26 -18.64 10.64
N ASN A 156 -3.64 -19.55 9.90
CA ASN A 156 -3.47 -20.96 10.26
C ASN A 156 -2.70 -21.24 11.55
N TYR A 157 -1.81 -20.35 12.03
CA TYR A 157 -0.83 -20.71 13.08
C TYR A 157 -0.74 -19.74 14.25
N PHE A 158 -1.37 -18.57 14.17
CA PHE A 158 -1.03 -17.42 15.03
C PHE A 158 -2.11 -17.05 16.05
N GLY A 159 -3.06 -17.95 16.27
CA GLY A 159 -4.09 -17.76 17.32
C GLY A 159 -3.52 -17.83 18.75
N PRO A 160 -4.19 -17.23 19.76
CA PRO A 160 -5.50 -16.58 19.61
C PRO A 160 -5.40 -15.21 18.92
N PHE A 161 -6.38 -14.93 18.07
CA PHE A 161 -6.46 -13.64 17.37
C PHE A 161 -7.11 -12.57 18.24
N ASN A 162 -6.91 -11.30 17.85
CA ASN A 162 -7.53 -10.18 18.54
C ASN A 162 -9.07 -10.22 18.41
N GLU A 163 -9.78 -10.03 19.49
CA GLU A 163 -11.23 -9.84 19.47
C GLU A 163 -11.64 -8.55 18.75
N GLY A 164 -12.87 -8.50 18.26
CA GLY A 164 -13.45 -7.31 17.66
C GLY A 164 -13.13 -7.13 16.18
N PHE A 165 -12.95 -8.21 15.44
CA PHE A 165 -12.88 -8.19 13.97
C PHE A 165 -13.94 -9.12 13.37
N GLN A 166 -14.59 -8.63 12.32
CA GLN A 166 -15.61 -9.35 11.56
C GLN A 166 -15.36 -9.15 10.07
N TYR A 167 -15.82 -10.07 9.22
CA TYR A 167 -15.56 -10.06 7.79
C TYR A 167 -16.85 -10.12 7.00
N VAL A 168 -16.89 -9.35 5.89
CA VAL A 168 -18.03 -9.34 4.97
C VAL A 168 -17.53 -9.52 3.53
N PRO A 169 -18.26 -10.19 2.62
CA PRO A 169 -17.90 -10.24 1.22
C PRO A 169 -17.82 -8.83 0.61
N ALA A 170 -16.80 -8.57 -0.20
CA ALA A 170 -16.68 -7.32 -0.94
C ALA A 170 -17.85 -7.21 -1.95
N GLY A 171 -18.50 -6.05 -2.00
CA GLY A 171 -19.65 -5.78 -2.88
C GLY A 171 -21.02 -6.13 -2.27
N ASP A 172 -21.08 -6.77 -1.11
CA ASP A 172 -22.34 -7.14 -0.46
C ASP A 172 -22.70 -6.13 0.64
N ILE A 173 -23.46 -5.08 0.27
CA ILE A 173 -23.87 -4.03 1.21
C ILE A 173 -24.93 -4.51 2.20
N GLU A 174 -25.77 -5.46 1.80
CA GLU A 174 -26.81 -5.99 2.70
C GLU A 174 -26.18 -6.84 3.80
N ALA A 175 -25.23 -7.71 3.46
CA ALA A 175 -24.47 -8.45 4.46
C ALA A 175 -23.70 -7.51 5.42
N LEU A 176 -23.17 -6.38 4.90
CA LEU A 176 -22.53 -5.38 5.75
C LEU A 176 -23.56 -4.72 6.70
N ARG A 177 -24.75 -4.37 6.21
CA ARG A 177 -25.84 -3.77 7.03
C ARG A 177 -26.29 -4.71 8.16
N GLU A 178 -26.42 -5.99 7.85
CA GLU A 178 -26.81 -7.02 8.83
C GLU A 178 -25.74 -7.24 9.90
N LEU A 179 -24.46 -7.12 9.53
CA LEU A 179 -23.33 -7.33 10.43
C LEU A 179 -23.06 -6.13 11.36
N VAL A 180 -23.42 -4.92 10.93
CA VAL A 180 -23.25 -3.70 11.74
C VAL A 180 -24.21 -3.74 12.93
N ASP A 181 -23.64 -3.71 14.13
CA ASP A 181 -24.37 -3.71 15.40
C ASP A 181 -23.91 -2.57 16.32
N ARG A 182 -24.44 -2.57 17.57
CA ARG A 182 -24.08 -1.58 18.60
C ARG A 182 -22.60 -1.61 19.02
N HIS A 183 -21.88 -2.70 18.72
CA HIS A 183 -20.47 -2.88 19.06
C HIS A 183 -19.54 -2.47 17.92
N THR A 184 -20.06 -2.18 16.73
CA THR A 184 -19.29 -1.82 15.56
C THR A 184 -18.81 -0.37 15.65
N CYS A 185 -17.50 -0.12 15.51
CA CYS A 185 -16.90 1.19 15.56
C CYS A 185 -16.36 1.67 14.20
N ALA A 186 -16.02 0.75 13.30
CA ALA A 186 -15.40 1.09 12.03
C ALA A 186 -15.64 0.05 10.94
N VAL A 187 -15.56 0.51 9.69
CA VAL A 187 -15.36 -0.32 8.51
C VAL A 187 -13.99 0.00 7.94
N MET A 188 -13.22 -1.03 7.58
CA MET A 188 -11.89 -0.90 6.98
C MET A 188 -11.83 -1.66 5.66
N MET A 189 -11.37 -0.99 4.59
CA MET A 189 -11.33 -1.58 3.24
C MET A 189 -10.17 -1.05 2.41
N GLU A 190 -9.72 -1.87 1.45
CA GLU A 190 -8.95 -1.45 0.29
C GLU A 190 -9.93 -1.14 -0.86
N LEU A 191 -9.75 -0.06 -1.60
CA LEU A 191 -10.56 0.22 -2.80
C LEU A 191 -10.20 -0.67 -3.99
N ILE A 192 -8.98 -1.21 -3.98
CA ILE A 192 -8.54 -2.30 -4.86
C ILE A 192 -7.86 -3.33 -3.98
N GLN A 193 -8.44 -4.50 -3.84
CA GLN A 193 -7.85 -5.60 -3.07
C GLN A 193 -6.60 -6.14 -3.77
N GLY A 194 -5.43 -5.63 -3.38
CA GLY A 194 -4.17 -5.91 -4.07
C GLY A 194 -3.76 -7.39 -4.00
N GLU A 195 -3.74 -7.95 -2.82
CA GLU A 195 -3.44 -9.38 -2.58
C GLU A 195 -4.66 -10.27 -2.87
N GLY A 196 -5.85 -9.69 -2.94
CA GLY A 196 -7.11 -10.34 -3.30
C GLY A 196 -7.30 -10.60 -4.80
N GLY A 197 -6.31 -10.33 -5.66
CA GLY A 197 -6.37 -10.53 -7.10
C GLY A 197 -6.48 -9.23 -7.91
N VAL A 198 -6.09 -8.10 -7.34
CA VAL A 198 -6.16 -6.76 -7.96
C VAL A 198 -7.60 -6.40 -8.35
N MET A 199 -8.52 -6.61 -7.41
CA MET A 199 -9.96 -6.42 -7.62
C MET A 199 -10.40 -5.05 -7.11
N ALA A 200 -10.78 -4.16 -8.04
CA ALA A 200 -11.40 -2.87 -7.69
C ALA A 200 -12.82 -3.09 -7.18
N LEU A 201 -13.20 -2.36 -6.15
CA LEU A 201 -14.57 -2.35 -5.63
C LEU A 201 -15.51 -1.59 -6.57
N ASP A 202 -16.77 -1.98 -6.56
CA ASP A 202 -17.81 -1.26 -7.28
C ASP A 202 -18.04 0.13 -6.67
N PRO A 203 -18.15 1.21 -7.48
CA PRO A 203 -18.35 2.57 -6.98
C PRO A 203 -19.65 2.75 -6.17
N ASP A 204 -20.75 2.11 -6.59
CA ASP A 204 -22.02 2.23 -5.88
C ASP A 204 -21.94 1.54 -4.51
N TYR A 205 -21.26 0.39 -4.43
CA TYR A 205 -20.95 -0.28 -3.16
C TYR A 205 -20.13 0.64 -2.23
N VAL A 206 -19.07 1.26 -2.74
CA VAL A 206 -18.21 2.15 -1.95
C VAL A 206 -19.00 3.36 -1.41
N GLN A 207 -19.88 3.95 -2.22
CA GLN A 207 -20.76 5.03 -1.77
C GLN A 207 -21.79 4.56 -0.73
N ALA A 208 -22.34 3.37 -0.90
CA ALA A 208 -23.24 2.77 0.08
C ALA A 208 -22.56 2.48 1.42
N VAL A 209 -21.29 2.03 1.41
CA VAL A 209 -20.46 1.87 2.63
C VAL A 209 -20.27 3.22 3.32
N ARG A 210 -19.94 4.30 2.57
CA ARG A 210 -19.78 5.64 3.14
C ARG A 210 -21.07 6.11 3.80
N ALA A 211 -22.19 5.98 3.08
CA ALA A 211 -23.51 6.36 3.60
C ALA A 211 -23.89 5.62 4.88
N LEU A 212 -23.61 4.30 4.93
CA LEU A 212 -23.85 3.50 6.14
C LEU A 212 -22.97 3.95 7.31
N CYS A 213 -21.69 4.25 7.04
CA CYS A 213 -20.79 4.76 8.06
C CYS A 213 -21.25 6.14 8.59
N ASP A 214 -21.78 7.00 7.73
CA ASP A 214 -22.35 8.30 8.15
C ASP A 214 -23.63 8.10 8.99
N GLU A 215 -24.52 7.22 8.55
CA GLU A 215 -25.78 6.91 9.27
C GLU A 215 -25.53 6.37 10.69
N LYS A 216 -24.55 5.50 10.84
CA LYS A 216 -24.26 4.79 12.10
C LYS A 216 -23.12 5.41 12.90
N ASP A 217 -22.57 6.53 12.46
CA ASP A 217 -21.36 7.17 13.02
C ASP A 217 -20.21 6.20 13.21
N LEU A 218 -19.90 5.40 12.14
CA LEU A 218 -18.74 4.52 12.07
C LEU A 218 -17.56 5.27 11.45
N VAL A 219 -16.35 4.92 11.89
CA VAL A 219 -15.14 5.42 11.26
C VAL A 219 -14.88 4.63 9.97
N LEU A 220 -14.83 5.30 8.83
CA LEU A 220 -14.41 4.67 7.57
C LEU A 220 -12.89 4.79 7.41
N ILE A 221 -12.21 3.63 7.43
CA ILE A 221 -10.77 3.50 7.20
C ILE A 221 -10.57 3.00 5.77
N VAL A 222 -9.83 3.75 4.96
CA VAL A 222 -9.40 3.30 3.64
C VAL A 222 -7.90 3.02 3.67
N ASP A 223 -7.56 1.74 3.44
CA ASP A 223 -6.18 1.28 3.30
C ASP A 223 -5.68 1.59 1.88
N GLU A 224 -4.90 2.65 1.77
CA GLU A 224 -4.25 3.08 0.53
C GLU A 224 -2.74 2.74 0.51
N VAL A 225 -2.33 1.77 1.30
CA VAL A 225 -0.93 1.33 1.37
C VAL A 225 -0.42 0.86 0.01
N GLN A 226 -1.27 0.23 -0.79
CA GLN A 226 -0.88 -0.22 -2.14
C GLN A 226 -1.47 0.66 -3.25
N THR A 227 -2.63 1.27 -3.06
CA THR A 227 -3.36 2.03 -4.07
C THR A 227 -2.98 3.51 -4.13
N GLY A 228 -2.48 4.07 -3.03
CA GLY A 228 -2.15 5.48 -2.91
C GLY A 228 -0.83 5.88 -3.56
N VAL A 229 -0.48 7.13 -3.36
CA VAL A 229 0.79 7.73 -3.78
C VAL A 229 1.00 7.61 -5.30
N GLY A 230 -0.04 7.95 -6.07
CA GLY A 230 0.04 8.03 -7.54
C GLY A 230 -0.21 6.72 -8.28
N ARG A 231 -0.28 5.57 -7.60
CA ARG A 231 -0.36 4.23 -8.22
C ARG A 231 -1.53 4.08 -9.19
N THR A 232 -2.65 4.71 -8.89
CA THR A 232 -3.87 4.62 -9.70
C THR A 232 -4.05 5.78 -10.70
N GLY A 233 -3.07 6.71 -10.80
CA GLY A 233 -3.16 7.90 -11.65
C GLY A 233 -3.71 9.13 -10.93
N THR A 234 -4.14 8.97 -9.68
CA THR A 234 -4.49 10.03 -8.73
C THR A 234 -3.60 9.92 -7.50
N PHE A 235 -3.51 10.96 -6.65
CA PHE A 235 -2.68 10.86 -5.44
C PHE A 235 -3.22 9.81 -4.48
N LEU A 236 -4.54 9.80 -4.25
CA LEU A 236 -5.27 8.74 -3.54
C LEU A 236 -6.25 8.05 -4.49
N CYS A 237 -6.41 6.75 -4.36
CA CYS A 237 -7.43 5.99 -5.08
C CYS A 237 -8.85 6.48 -4.74
N CYS A 238 -9.07 6.99 -3.53
CA CYS A 238 -10.31 7.62 -3.09
C CYS A 238 -10.84 8.68 -4.07
N GLU A 239 -9.95 9.36 -4.81
CA GLU A 239 -10.32 10.39 -5.78
C GLU A 239 -11.16 9.83 -6.94
N HIS A 240 -10.88 8.58 -7.39
CA HIS A 240 -11.68 7.91 -8.43
C HIS A 240 -13.12 7.63 -7.99
N TYR A 241 -13.32 7.49 -6.69
CA TYR A 241 -14.61 7.17 -6.09
C TYR A 241 -15.32 8.42 -5.54
N ASN A 242 -14.74 9.61 -5.66
CA ASN A 242 -15.21 10.82 -4.95
C ASN A 242 -15.48 10.54 -3.46
N LEU A 243 -14.64 9.70 -2.83
CA LEU A 243 -14.80 9.23 -1.48
C LEU A 243 -14.02 10.10 -0.49
N LYS A 244 -14.65 10.46 0.63
CA LYS A 244 -14.01 11.14 1.75
C LYS A 244 -14.03 10.23 2.97
N PRO A 245 -12.96 9.44 3.20
CA PRO A 245 -12.85 8.60 4.38
C PRO A 245 -12.51 9.40 5.63
N ASP A 246 -12.69 8.82 6.80
CA ASP A 246 -12.27 9.41 8.07
C ASP A 246 -10.77 9.20 8.35
N ILE A 247 -10.25 8.05 7.90
CA ILE A 247 -8.83 7.69 8.01
C ILE A 247 -8.35 7.13 6.66
N VAL A 248 -7.14 7.56 6.25
CA VAL A 248 -6.40 6.97 5.13
C VAL A 248 -5.06 6.49 5.65
N THR A 249 -4.66 5.26 5.28
CA THR A 249 -3.32 4.76 5.57
C THR A 249 -2.47 4.71 4.31
N LEU A 250 -1.21 5.14 4.42
CA LEU A 250 -0.22 5.14 3.34
C LEU A 250 1.06 4.44 3.79
N ALA A 251 1.77 3.83 2.87
CA ALA A 251 3.13 3.30 3.03
C ALA A 251 3.79 3.11 1.66
N LYS A 252 4.53 2.02 1.49
CA LYS A 252 5.10 1.59 0.18
C LYS A 252 5.64 2.75 -0.65
N GLY A 253 4.94 3.13 -1.70
CA GLY A 253 5.32 4.20 -2.63
C GLY A 253 5.66 5.53 -1.96
N LEU A 254 5.13 5.82 -0.77
CA LEU A 254 5.41 7.04 -0.04
C LEU A 254 6.90 7.20 0.30
N GLY A 255 7.57 6.10 0.63
CA GLY A 255 8.99 6.11 0.98
C GLY A 255 9.95 6.07 -0.20
N GLY A 256 9.46 5.70 -1.39
CA GLY A 256 10.30 5.56 -2.59
C GLY A 256 11.43 4.52 -2.44
N GLY A 257 11.30 3.59 -1.50
CA GLY A 257 12.31 2.56 -1.17
C GLY A 257 12.65 2.50 0.33
N LEU A 258 12.42 3.57 1.08
CA LEU A 258 12.61 3.60 2.53
C LEU A 258 11.34 3.22 3.31
N PRO A 259 11.47 2.57 4.49
CA PRO A 259 10.34 2.17 5.31
C PRO A 259 9.64 3.37 5.94
N ILE A 260 8.37 3.57 5.61
CA ILE A 260 7.49 4.57 6.19
C ILE A 260 6.04 4.07 6.18
N GLY A 261 5.28 4.40 7.21
CA GLY A 261 3.84 4.34 7.26
C GLY A 261 3.27 5.68 7.67
N ALA A 262 2.08 6.02 7.20
CA ALA A 262 1.38 7.24 7.58
C ALA A 262 -0.10 6.94 7.81
N VAL A 263 -0.64 7.45 8.91
CA VAL A 263 -2.06 7.47 9.22
C VAL A 263 -2.55 8.89 9.09
N LEU A 264 -3.35 9.19 8.09
CA LEU A 264 -3.95 10.47 7.88
C LEU A 264 -5.37 10.44 8.44
N MET A 265 -5.71 11.41 9.26
CA MET A 265 -7.00 11.48 9.95
C MET A 265 -7.71 12.81 9.61
N ASN A 266 -9.03 12.74 9.46
CA ASN A 266 -9.83 13.95 9.43
C ASN A 266 -9.89 14.60 10.84
N GLU A 267 -10.49 15.77 10.96
CA GLU A 267 -10.54 16.51 12.22
C GLU A 267 -11.27 15.72 13.31
N LYS A 268 -12.40 15.10 12.96
CA LYS A 268 -13.26 14.28 13.84
C LYS A 268 -12.46 13.20 14.60
N VAL A 269 -11.59 12.46 13.90
CA VAL A 269 -10.81 11.39 14.53
C VAL A 269 -9.53 11.92 15.17
N ALA A 270 -8.91 12.94 14.57
CA ALA A 270 -7.64 13.48 15.04
C ALA A 270 -7.73 14.15 16.43
N GLU A 271 -8.87 14.74 16.77
CA GLU A 271 -9.09 15.39 18.07
C GLU A 271 -8.91 14.45 19.27
N GLY A 272 -9.31 13.18 19.13
CA GLY A 272 -9.14 12.17 20.18
C GLY A 272 -7.71 11.64 20.35
N MET A 273 -6.81 11.93 19.40
CA MET A 273 -5.45 11.39 19.37
C MET A 273 -4.44 12.38 19.97
N GLY A 274 -4.32 12.38 21.28
CA GLY A 274 -3.40 13.24 22.05
C GLY A 274 -2.16 12.51 22.59
N PRO A 275 -1.33 13.20 23.39
CA PRO A 275 -0.12 12.63 23.99
C PRO A 275 -0.41 11.33 24.75
N GLY A 276 0.41 10.29 24.52
CA GLY A 276 0.32 8.98 25.18
C GLY A 276 -0.67 8.00 24.54
N THR A 277 -1.50 8.41 23.55
CA THR A 277 -2.48 7.50 22.91
C THR A 277 -1.84 6.54 21.93
N HIS A 278 -0.78 6.96 21.25
CA HIS A 278 -0.02 6.14 20.30
C HIS A 278 1.43 6.62 20.21
N GLY A 279 2.35 5.79 19.67
CA GLY A 279 3.75 6.14 19.56
C GLY A 279 4.52 5.24 18.60
N SER A 280 5.66 5.76 18.13
CA SER A 280 6.66 5.06 17.35
C SER A 280 8.02 5.68 17.61
N THR A 281 9.06 4.87 17.82
CA THR A 281 10.43 5.36 17.98
C THR A 281 10.97 5.97 16.70
N PHE A 282 10.80 5.28 15.56
CA PHE A 282 11.37 5.67 14.27
C PHE A 282 10.39 6.45 13.37
N GLY A 283 9.10 6.44 13.67
CA GLY A 283 8.08 7.08 12.84
C GLY A 283 8.34 8.58 12.70
N GLY A 284 8.29 9.09 11.47
CA GLY A 284 8.64 10.48 11.16
C GLY A 284 10.14 10.77 11.16
N ASN A 285 10.98 9.73 11.07
CA ASN A 285 12.43 9.84 10.94
C ASN A 285 12.82 10.85 9.84
N PRO A 286 13.75 11.80 10.14
CA PRO A 286 14.07 12.86 9.18
C PRO A 286 14.65 12.38 7.87
N VAL A 287 15.42 11.28 7.85
CA VAL A 287 15.99 10.72 6.60
C VAL A 287 14.90 10.17 5.70
N VAL A 288 14.00 9.37 6.28
CA VAL A 288 12.86 8.80 5.54
C VAL A 288 11.91 9.89 5.05
N CYS A 289 11.63 10.87 5.91
CA CYS A 289 10.79 12.02 5.54
C CYS A 289 11.43 12.90 4.45
N ALA A 290 12.76 13.00 4.38
CA ALA A 290 13.43 13.71 3.30
C ALA A 290 13.18 13.03 1.94
N GLY A 291 13.35 11.70 1.87
CA GLY A 291 13.03 10.93 0.66
C GLY A 291 11.56 11.00 0.30
N ALA A 292 10.65 10.81 1.27
CA ALA A 292 9.20 10.90 1.05
C ALA A 292 8.75 12.28 0.58
N ASN A 293 9.39 13.37 1.04
CA ASN A 293 9.12 14.71 0.54
C ASN A 293 9.41 14.85 -0.97
N VAL A 294 10.45 14.20 -1.48
CA VAL A 294 10.76 14.18 -2.92
C VAL A 294 9.69 13.41 -3.69
N VAL A 295 9.27 12.25 -3.18
CA VAL A 295 8.18 11.48 -3.80
C VAL A 295 6.92 12.32 -3.93
N VAL A 296 6.47 12.95 -2.83
CA VAL A 296 5.23 13.75 -2.83
C VAL A 296 5.35 14.98 -3.75
N ASP A 297 6.51 15.62 -3.80
CA ASP A 297 6.74 16.76 -4.70
C ASP A 297 6.71 16.37 -6.18
N ARG A 298 7.19 15.16 -6.53
CA ARG A 298 7.18 14.64 -7.90
C ARG A 298 5.77 14.36 -8.43
N LEU A 299 4.84 14.01 -7.57
CA LEU A 299 3.47 13.60 -7.92
C LEU A 299 2.56 14.82 -8.17
N ASP A 300 2.97 15.73 -9.04
CA ASP A 300 2.12 16.83 -9.49
C ASP A 300 1.06 16.36 -10.50
N GLN A 301 0.17 17.25 -10.90
CA GLN A 301 -0.92 16.93 -11.81
C GLN A 301 -0.42 16.42 -13.18
N SER A 302 0.67 16.99 -13.70
CA SER A 302 1.22 16.59 -14.99
C SER A 302 1.85 15.20 -14.94
N PHE A 303 2.54 14.86 -13.86
CA PHE A 303 3.11 13.55 -13.64
C PHE A 303 1.99 12.47 -13.48
N LEU A 304 0.93 12.78 -12.72
CA LEU A 304 -0.21 11.86 -12.56
C LEU A 304 -0.98 11.64 -13.87
N ALA A 305 -1.05 12.64 -14.73
CA ALA A 305 -1.61 12.50 -16.08
C ALA A 305 -0.77 11.52 -16.92
N GLN A 306 0.57 11.62 -16.89
CA GLN A 306 1.46 10.66 -17.56
C GLN A 306 1.28 9.24 -17.03
N VAL A 307 1.14 9.06 -15.70
CA VAL A 307 0.81 7.74 -15.11
C VAL A 307 -0.48 7.18 -15.70
N SER A 308 -1.50 8.00 -15.83
CA SER A 308 -2.79 7.59 -16.41
C SER A 308 -2.66 7.23 -17.91
N GLU A 309 -1.89 7.99 -18.68
CA GLU A 309 -1.61 7.69 -20.10
C GLU A 309 -0.87 6.35 -20.24
N ARG A 310 0.18 6.12 -19.45
CA ARG A 310 0.93 4.84 -19.47
C ARG A 310 0.05 3.67 -19.04
N ALA A 311 -0.85 3.88 -18.09
CA ALA A 311 -1.81 2.85 -17.69
C ALA A 311 -2.77 2.48 -18.83
N VAL A 312 -3.27 3.46 -19.59
CA VAL A 312 -4.12 3.22 -20.77
C VAL A 312 -3.35 2.46 -21.84
N GLN A 313 -2.11 2.89 -22.16
CA GLN A 313 -1.24 2.20 -23.12
C GLN A 313 -1.03 0.73 -22.73
N LEU A 314 -0.59 0.48 -21.50
CA LEU A 314 -0.32 -0.86 -20.97
C LEU A 314 -1.55 -1.76 -21.07
N ARG A 315 -2.70 -1.29 -20.58
CA ARG A 315 -3.96 -2.04 -20.62
C ARG A 315 -4.43 -2.33 -22.04
N THR A 316 -4.32 -1.35 -22.94
CA THR A 316 -4.71 -1.50 -24.34
C THR A 316 -3.81 -2.49 -25.07
N GLY A 317 -2.51 -2.50 -24.78
CA GLY A 317 -1.56 -3.48 -25.31
C GLY A 317 -1.86 -4.89 -24.81
N LEU A 318 -1.99 -5.05 -23.49
CA LEU A 318 -2.29 -6.33 -22.86
C LEU A 318 -3.61 -6.94 -23.35
N ALA A 319 -4.66 -6.14 -23.56
CA ALA A 319 -5.97 -6.61 -24.02
C ALA A 319 -5.93 -7.25 -25.44
N LYS A 320 -4.88 -6.99 -26.21
CA LYS A 320 -4.70 -7.59 -27.56
C LYS A 320 -4.00 -8.95 -27.52
N LEU A 321 -3.46 -9.35 -26.38
CA LEU A 321 -2.74 -10.62 -26.27
C LEU A 321 -3.71 -11.81 -26.23
N PRO A 322 -3.41 -12.91 -26.96
CA PRO A 322 -4.38 -13.97 -27.22
C PRO A 322 -4.86 -14.73 -25.98
N HIS A 323 -4.03 -14.82 -24.94
CA HIS A 323 -4.36 -15.56 -23.73
C HIS A 323 -5.01 -14.71 -22.64
N VAL A 324 -5.09 -13.38 -22.82
CA VAL A 324 -5.65 -12.48 -21.82
C VAL A 324 -7.18 -12.50 -21.88
N LYS A 325 -7.79 -12.91 -20.77
CA LYS A 325 -9.24 -12.98 -20.58
C LYS A 325 -9.82 -11.69 -20.05
N ASN A 326 -9.17 -11.12 -19.03
CA ASN A 326 -9.64 -9.91 -18.36
C ASN A 326 -8.47 -9.15 -17.73
N ILE A 327 -8.63 -7.82 -17.62
CA ILE A 327 -7.67 -6.92 -16.99
C ILE A 327 -8.41 -6.14 -15.90
N SER A 328 -7.97 -6.30 -14.64
CA SER A 328 -8.55 -5.65 -13.46
C SER A 328 -7.63 -4.56 -12.87
N GLY A 329 -8.11 -3.88 -11.82
CA GLY A 329 -7.39 -2.79 -11.16
C GLY A 329 -7.60 -1.43 -11.83
N ILE A 330 -6.90 -0.39 -11.34
CA ILE A 330 -6.97 1.00 -11.86
C ILE A 330 -5.54 1.53 -12.01
N GLY A 331 -5.30 2.37 -13.01
CA GLY A 331 -4.00 2.97 -13.25
C GLY A 331 -2.92 1.92 -13.53
N LEU A 332 -1.74 2.10 -12.94
CA LEU A 332 -0.60 1.17 -13.02
C LEU A 332 -0.64 0.09 -11.91
N MET A 333 -1.78 -0.19 -11.36
CA MET A 333 -2.07 -1.38 -10.54
C MET A 333 -2.92 -2.33 -11.38
N VAL A 334 -2.27 -3.30 -12.02
CA VAL A 334 -2.86 -4.12 -13.08
C VAL A 334 -2.87 -5.58 -12.68
N GLY A 335 -4.04 -6.22 -12.74
CA GLY A 335 -4.22 -7.66 -12.60
C GLY A 335 -4.65 -8.27 -13.94
N ILE A 336 -4.03 -9.36 -14.34
CA ILE A 336 -4.31 -10.04 -15.62
C ILE A 336 -4.82 -11.45 -15.33
N GLU A 337 -6.00 -11.74 -15.80
CA GLU A 337 -6.61 -13.07 -15.82
C GLU A 337 -6.44 -13.69 -17.21
N PHE A 338 -6.10 -14.97 -17.24
CA PHE A 338 -5.89 -15.71 -18.49
C PHE A 338 -6.99 -16.73 -18.73
N PHE A 339 -7.21 -17.12 -20.01
CA PHE A 339 -8.19 -18.15 -20.39
C PHE A 339 -7.70 -19.57 -20.07
N ASP A 340 -6.46 -19.88 -20.42
CA ASP A 340 -5.96 -21.24 -20.59
C ASP A 340 -4.54 -21.47 -20.08
N VAL A 341 -3.94 -20.46 -19.45
CA VAL A 341 -2.60 -20.55 -18.85
C VAL A 341 -2.64 -20.10 -17.38
N GLN A 342 -1.74 -20.66 -16.56
CA GLN A 342 -1.65 -20.25 -15.16
C GLN A 342 -0.75 -19.01 -15.02
N ALA A 343 -1.14 -18.09 -14.16
CA ALA A 343 -0.34 -16.88 -13.88
C ALA A 343 1.09 -17.20 -13.40
N ALA A 344 1.27 -18.31 -12.68
CA ALA A 344 2.59 -18.77 -12.24
C ALA A 344 3.49 -19.19 -13.41
N ASP A 345 2.95 -19.83 -14.45
CA ASP A 345 3.71 -20.22 -15.62
C ASP A 345 4.11 -18.99 -16.46
N VAL A 346 3.20 -18.02 -16.59
CA VAL A 346 3.48 -16.74 -17.25
C VAL A 346 4.55 -15.97 -16.49
N LEU A 347 4.48 -15.91 -15.16
CA LEU A 347 5.53 -15.29 -14.33
C LEU A 347 6.89 -15.94 -14.57
N ALA A 348 6.96 -17.27 -14.62
CA ALA A 348 8.20 -17.99 -14.89
C ALA A 348 8.76 -17.64 -16.28
N ALA A 349 7.93 -17.65 -17.31
CA ALA A 349 8.31 -17.30 -18.67
C ALA A 349 8.75 -15.81 -18.80
N CYS A 350 8.09 -14.89 -18.12
CA CYS A 350 8.49 -13.48 -18.06
C CYS A 350 9.89 -13.34 -17.43
N ARG A 351 10.11 -14.03 -16.31
CA ARG A 351 11.39 -14.01 -15.60
C ARG A 351 12.55 -14.51 -16.48
N GLU A 352 12.34 -15.59 -17.23
CA GLU A 352 13.33 -16.13 -18.16
C GLU A 352 13.69 -15.13 -19.28
N LYS A 353 12.74 -14.27 -19.65
CA LYS A 353 12.94 -13.20 -20.62
C LYS A 353 13.42 -11.88 -20.01
N GLY A 354 13.72 -11.87 -18.72
CA GLY A 354 14.22 -10.68 -18.03
C GLY A 354 13.14 -9.67 -17.61
N LEU A 355 11.86 -10.07 -17.58
CA LEU A 355 10.78 -9.24 -17.04
C LEU A 355 10.35 -9.75 -15.65
N LEU A 356 10.45 -8.89 -14.63
CA LEU A 356 10.01 -9.21 -13.28
C LEU A 356 8.56 -8.76 -13.08
N VAL A 357 7.71 -9.71 -12.71
CA VAL A 357 6.28 -9.52 -12.44
C VAL A 357 5.89 -10.29 -11.17
N LEU A 358 4.66 -10.10 -10.70
CA LEU A 358 4.12 -10.74 -9.50
C LEU A 358 2.88 -11.57 -9.84
N THR A 359 2.45 -12.37 -8.88
CA THR A 359 1.11 -12.97 -8.88
C THR A 359 0.28 -12.41 -7.72
N ALA A 360 -1.04 -12.39 -7.89
CA ALA A 360 -2.01 -12.14 -6.84
C ALA A 360 -3.15 -13.16 -7.02
N LYS A 361 -3.19 -14.16 -6.15
CA LYS A 361 -4.04 -15.34 -6.33
C LYS A 361 -3.84 -15.97 -7.72
N THR A 362 -4.87 -16.04 -8.54
CA THR A 362 -4.85 -16.64 -9.89
C THR A 362 -4.45 -15.67 -10.99
N ARG A 363 -4.15 -14.41 -10.67
CA ARG A 363 -3.82 -13.35 -11.64
C ARG A 363 -2.34 -13.01 -11.63
N LEU A 364 -1.83 -12.65 -12.79
CA LEU A 364 -0.56 -11.95 -12.91
C LEU A 364 -0.76 -10.50 -12.48
N ARG A 365 0.16 -9.96 -11.70
CA ARG A 365 0.09 -8.58 -11.19
C ARG A 365 1.27 -7.76 -11.67
N LEU A 366 0.99 -6.61 -12.24
CA LEU A 366 1.97 -5.61 -12.65
C LEU A 366 1.84 -4.36 -11.80
N LEU A 367 2.98 -3.90 -11.29
CA LEU A 367 3.15 -2.68 -10.49
C LEU A 367 4.42 -1.95 -10.93
N PRO A 368 4.53 -1.52 -12.20
CA PRO A 368 5.75 -0.84 -12.66
C PRO A 368 5.99 0.45 -11.87
N PRO A 369 7.22 0.96 -11.77
CA PRO A 369 7.46 2.33 -11.32
C PRO A 369 6.57 3.33 -12.04
N LEU A 370 6.19 4.42 -11.36
CA LEU A 370 5.31 5.44 -11.94
C LEU A 370 6.00 6.27 -13.04
N THR A 371 7.32 6.15 -13.12
CA THR A 371 8.18 6.78 -14.13
C THR A 371 8.30 5.97 -15.42
N VAL A 372 7.54 4.86 -15.54
CA VAL A 372 7.58 4.01 -16.75
C VAL A 372 7.33 4.82 -18.00
N SER A 373 8.21 4.69 -18.99
CA SER A 373 8.12 5.36 -20.28
C SER A 373 7.22 4.60 -21.26
N GLU A 374 6.84 5.28 -22.34
CA GLU A 374 6.10 4.67 -23.45
C GLU A 374 6.83 3.44 -24.02
N HIS A 375 8.13 3.59 -24.28
CA HIS A 375 8.96 2.52 -24.83
C HIS A 375 9.09 1.32 -23.87
N GLU A 376 9.14 1.55 -22.56
CA GLU A 376 9.22 0.46 -21.58
C GLU A 376 7.88 -0.27 -21.41
N VAL A 377 6.76 0.39 -21.72
CA VAL A 377 5.45 -0.27 -21.77
C VAL A 377 5.32 -1.16 -23.00
N ASP A 378 5.77 -0.71 -24.18
CA ASP A 378 5.78 -1.48 -25.42
C ASP A 378 6.74 -2.67 -25.39
#